data_a0c69a5c6d7d289d087c8f84df8a1136
#
_entry.id   a0c69a5c6d7d289d087c8f84df8a1136
#
_cell.length_a   1.000
_cell.length_b   1.000
_cell.length_c   1.000
_cell.angle_alpha   90.00
_cell.angle_beta   90.00
_cell.angle_gamma   90.00
#
_symmetry.space_group_name_H-M   'P 1'
#
loop_
_entity.id
_entity.type
_entity.pdbx_description
1 polymer ?
#
loop_
_entity_poly.entity_id
_entity_poly.type
_entity_poly.pdbx_seq_one_letter_code
_entity_poly.pdbx_strand_id
1 'polypeptide(L)'
;PALGAGHLAVVDRSIGDLLARIDIPDPRTITLTSRSGSIPLTFVNDTGYPVRLRAALSSDKLFFPEGSVLDLELPPRSTTVRVAVEARTSGTFPVDLAVTSTDGVLPVSQRQLRVRSTYVSTVGWVLMASATGVLAVWWGLDFRRRRRRQAPS
;
A
#
# COMPACT_ATOMS: atom_id res chain seq x y z
N PRO A 1 2.36 -8.70 50.39
CA PRO A 1 2.65 -8.80 48.95
C PRO A 1 1.56 -8.18 48.04
N ALA A 2 0.51 -7.54 48.59
CA ALA A 2 -0.59 -6.96 47.81
C ALA A 2 -0.33 -5.54 47.29
N LEU A 3 0.70 -4.83 47.73
CA LEU A 3 0.98 -3.45 47.34
C LEU A 3 1.60 -3.33 45.92
N GLY A 4 2.26 -4.36 45.40
CA GLY A 4 2.84 -4.34 44.08
C GLY A 4 1.84 -4.46 42.93
N ALA A 5 0.77 -5.21 43.11
CA ALA A 5 -0.24 -5.42 42.09
C ALA A 5 -1.08 -4.15 41.79
N GLY A 6 -1.30 -3.32 42.81
CA GLY A 6 -2.01 -2.05 42.64
C GLY A 6 -1.22 -1.01 41.86
N HIS A 7 0.08 -0.96 42.04
CA HIS A 7 0.93 -0.01 41.29
C HIS A 7 1.08 -0.40 39.81
N LEU A 8 1.20 -1.68 39.50
CA LEU A 8 1.24 -2.16 38.10
C LEU A 8 -0.06 -1.88 37.36
N ALA A 9 -1.22 -2.09 38.01
CA ALA A 9 -2.52 -1.82 37.39
C ALA A 9 -2.77 -0.32 37.15
N VAL A 10 -2.20 0.57 37.97
CA VAL A 10 -2.27 2.02 37.77
C VAL A 10 -1.37 2.45 36.61
N VAL A 11 -0.16 1.90 36.51
CA VAL A 11 0.79 2.19 35.43
C VAL A 11 0.24 1.70 34.10
N ASP A 12 -0.28 0.48 34.04
CA ASP A 12 -0.89 -0.08 32.81
C ASP A 12 -2.08 0.76 32.33
N ARG A 13 -2.92 1.24 33.25
CA ARG A 13 -4.04 2.10 32.89
C ARG A 13 -3.56 3.47 32.39
N SER A 14 -2.57 4.05 33.00
CA SER A 14 -2.00 5.32 32.57
C SER A 14 -1.33 5.25 31.22
N ILE A 15 -0.64 4.14 30.92
CA ILE A 15 -0.06 3.87 29.60
C ILE A 15 -1.17 3.67 28.57
N GLY A 16 -2.22 2.91 28.89
CA GLY A 16 -3.37 2.73 28.02
C GLY A 16 -4.07 4.03 27.65
N ASP A 17 -4.26 4.93 28.60
CA ASP A 17 -4.86 6.26 28.39
C ASP A 17 -3.97 7.16 27.51
N LEU A 18 -2.65 7.07 27.63
CA LEU A 18 -1.72 7.80 26.77
C LEU A 18 -1.73 7.24 25.34
N LEU A 19 -1.76 5.93 25.18
CA LEU A 19 -1.81 5.28 23.87
C LEU A 19 -3.14 5.55 23.16
N ALA A 20 -4.25 5.68 23.90
CA ALA A 20 -5.55 6.05 23.36
C ALA A 20 -5.61 7.49 22.78
N ARG A 21 -4.64 8.33 23.10
CA ARG A 21 -4.48 9.67 22.52
C ARG A 21 -3.70 9.70 21.20
N ILE A 22 -3.23 8.55 20.75
CA ILE A 22 -2.61 8.40 19.44
C ILE A 22 -3.67 7.81 18.52
N ASP A 23 -4.18 8.63 17.61
CA ASP A 23 -5.18 8.22 16.64
C ASP A 23 -4.57 8.10 15.23
N ILE A 24 -5.05 7.10 14.52
CA ILE A 24 -4.79 6.91 13.09
C ILE A 24 -6.14 7.09 12.41
N PRO A 25 -6.41 8.27 11.82
CA PRO A 25 -7.67 8.53 11.13
C PRO A 25 -7.95 7.43 10.11
N ASP A 26 -9.21 7.05 9.97
CA ASP A 26 -9.62 6.02 9.01
C ASP A 26 -9.08 6.31 7.63
N PRO A 27 -8.23 5.46 7.10
CA PRO A 27 -7.59 5.70 5.82
C PRO A 27 -8.65 5.58 4.72
N ARG A 28 -8.77 6.66 3.94
CA ARG A 28 -9.53 6.61 2.68
C ARG A 28 -8.88 5.59 1.75
N THR A 29 -9.67 5.02 0.83
CA THR A 29 -9.10 4.17 -0.22
C THR A 29 -8.00 4.93 -0.96
N ILE A 30 -6.78 4.38 -0.95
CA ILE A 30 -5.62 4.96 -1.62
C ILE A 30 -5.57 4.40 -3.02
N THR A 31 -5.54 5.27 -4.04
CA THR A 31 -5.47 4.84 -5.43
C THR A 31 -4.06 5.04 -5.98
N LEU A 32 -3.45 3.96 -6.42
CA LEU A 32 -2.18 3.96 -7.15
C LEU A 32 -2.49 3.92 -8.65
N THR A 33 -2.13 4.97 -9.37
CA THR A 33 -2.32 5.09 -10.83
C THR A 33 -1.17 4.51 -11.64
N SER A 34 -0.05 4.24 -10.99
CA SER A 34 1.13 3.59 -11.56
C SER A 34 1.57 2.41 -10.72
N ARG A 35 2.51 1.61 -11.23
CA ARG A 35 3.08 0.47 -10.52
C ARG A 35 3.74 0.90 -9.21
N SER A 36 4.45 2.02 -9.21
CA SER A 36 5.11 2.58 -8.04
C SER A 36 4.34 3.80 -7.55
N GLY A 37 4.29 4.00 -6.25
CA GLY A 37 3.63 5.14 -5.63
C GLY A 37 3.97 5.27 -4.16
N SER A 38 3.21 6.07 -3.42
CA SER A 38 3.38 6.21 -1.98
C SER A 38 2.05 6.16 -1.26
N ILE A 39 2.05 5.55 -0.09
CA ILE A 39 0.92 5.51 0.84
C ILE A 39 1.13 6.62 1.87
N PRO A 40 0.27 7.64 1.94
CA PRO A 40 0.31 8.63 3.02
C PRO A 40 -0.32 8.03 4.28
N LEU A 41 0.44 7.94 5.35
CA LEU A 41 -0.01 7.54 6.67
C LEU A 41 -0.03 8.78 7.56
N THR A 42 -1.21 9.15 8.04
CA THR A 42 -1.37 10.27 8.96
C THR A 42 -1.54 9.72 10.37
N PHE A 43 -0.76 10.26 11.29
CA PHE A 43 -0.81 9.97 12.71
C PHE A 43 -1.16 11.24 13.45
N VAL A 44 -2.03 11.13 14.42
CA VAL A 44 -2.39 12.24 15.33
C VAL A 44 -1.87 11.90 16.70
N ASN A 45 -1.02 12.75 17.25
CA ASN A 45 -0.45 12.62 18.58
C ASN A 45 -0.96 13.75 19.49
N ASP A 46 -1.95 13.43 20.30
CA ASP A 46 -2.56 14.37 21.27
C ASP A 46 -2.01 14.22 22.68
N THR A 47 -0.85 13.56 22.85
CA THR A 47 -0.21 13.38 24.16
C THR A 47 0.47 14.66 24.67
N GLY A 48 0.78 15.60 23.77
CA GLY A 48 1.53 16.82 24.09
C GLY A 48 3.05 16.64 24.09
N TYR A 49 3.56 15.42 23.91
CA TYR A 49 5.00 15.06 23.90
C TYR A 49 5.36 14.28 22.64
N PRO A 50 6.62 14.33 22.18
CA PRO A 50 7.08 13.46 21.10
C PRO A 50 6.99 11.99 21.54
N VAL A 51 6.42 11.13 20.67
CA VAL A 51 6.27 9.70 20.93
C VAL A 51 7.00 8.91 19.86
N ARG A 52 7.76 7.90 20.26
CA ARG A 52 8.42 6.97 19.35
C ARG A 52 7.61 5.71 19.19
N LEU A 53 7.30 5.37 17.97
CA LEU A 53 6.48 4.22 17.60
C LEU A 53 7.14 3.46 16.45
N ARG A 54 6.74 2.20 16.33
CA ARG A 54 7.09 1.34 15.20
C ARG A 54 5.83 1.03 14.41
N ALA A 55 5.83 1.37 13.13
CA ALA A 55 4.76 1.03 12.20
C ALA A 55 5.23 -0.11 11.29
N ALA A 56 4.46 -1.19 11.21
CA ALA A 56 4.68 -2.31 10.31
C ALA A 56 3.53 -2.41 9.32
N LEU A 57 3.85 -2.44 8.03
CA LEU A 57 2.88 -2.65 6.96
C LEU A 57 3.04 -4.07 6.40
N SER A 58 1.92 -4.71 6.11
CA SER A 58 1.89 -6.03 5.51
C SER A 58 0.87 -6.11 4.37
N SER A 59 1.28 -6.66 3.24
CA SER A 59 0.40 -6.96 2.10
C SER A 59 1.07 -7.95 1.14
N ASP A 60 0.30 -8.94 0.67
CA ASP A 60 0.78 -9.91 -0.32
C ASP A 60 0.93 -9.31 -1.73
N LYS A 61 0.27 -8.18 -1.98
CA LYS A 61 0.16 -7.54 -3.30
C LYS A 61 1.01 -6.29 -3.46
N LEU A 62 1.66 -5.84 -2.38
CA LEU A 62 2.59 -4.71 -2.38
C LEU A 62 4.00 -5.17 -2.03
N PHE A 63 4.96 -4.54 -2.66
CA PHE A 63 6.35 -4.57 -2.28
C PHE A 63 6.73 -3.22 -1.66
N PHE A 64 7.51 -3.24 -0.61
CA PHE A 64 7.98 -2.07 0.13
C PHE A 64 9.48 -1.90 -0.11
N PRO A 65 9.91 -1.05 -1.04
CA PRO A 65 11.33 -0.93 -1.41
C PRO A 65 12.22 -0.40 -0.28
N GLU A 66 11.65 0.43 0.59
CA GLU A 66 12.35 1.01 1.75
C GLU A 66 12.16 0.20 3.04
N GLY A 67 11.54 -0.99 2.92
CA GLY A 67 11.17 -1.84 4.05
C GLY A 67 9.72 -1.67 4.47
N SER A 68 9.19 -2.69 5.12
CA SER A 68 7.81 -2.72 5.62
C SER A 68 7.68 -2.27 7.08
N VAL A 69 8.79 -1.98 7.75
CA VAL A 69 8.84 -1.54 9.16
C VAL A 69 9.50 -0.18 9.22
N LEU A 70 8.84 0.77 9.85
CA LEU A 70 9.32 2.14 10.02
C LEU A 70 9.34 2.49 11.50
N ASP A 71 10.47 2.98 11.97
CA ASP A 71 10.58 3.61 13.29
C ASP A 71 10.24 5.11 13.12
N LEU A 72 9.21 5.56 13.81
CA LEU A 72 8.63 6.89 13.68
C LEU A 72 8.79 7.67 14.99
N GLU A 73 9.21 8.91 14.87
CA GLU A 73 9.12 9.88 15.96
C GLU A 73 8.01 10.86 15.62
N LEU A 74 6.92 10.78 16.38
CA LEU A 74 5.71 11.59 16.19
C LEU A 74 5.77 12.79 17.13
N PRO A 75 6.04 14.00 16.62
CA PRO A 75 5.88 15.21 17.41
C PRO A 75 4.41 15.41 17.79
N PRO A 76 4.11 16.25 18.80
CA PRO A 76 2.74 16.61 19.12
C PRO A 76 2.02 17.19 17.91
N ARG A 77 0.77 16.83 17.71
CA ARG A 77 -0.12 17.16 16.60
C ARG A 77 -0.13 16.09 15.49
N SER A 78 -0.54 16.50 14.30
CA SER A 78 -0.65 15.60 13.13
C SER A 78 0.65 15.53 12.34
N THR A 79 1.09 14.32 12.03
CA THR A 79 2.27 14.05 11.18
C THR A 79 1.88 13.08 10.08
N THR A 80 2.24 13.40 8.84
CA THR A 80 2.02 12.51 7.69
C THR A 80 3.34 11.99 7.18
N VAL A 81 3.47 10.67 7.17
CA VAL A 81 4.62 9.94 6.64
C VAL A 81 4.21 9.28 5.31
N ARG A 82 5.05 9.37 4.29
CA ARG A 82 4.83 8.71 3.01
C ARG A 82 5.68 7.47 2.91
N VAL A 83 5.04 6.34 2.67
CA VAL A 83 5.70 5.05 2.51
C VAL A 83 5.72 4.69 1.04
N ALA A 84 6.91 4.50 0.48
CA ALA A 84 7.06 4.07 -0.91
C ALA A 84 6.57 2.63 -1.07
N VAL A 85 5.80 2.38 -2.15
CA VAL A 85 5.23 1.06 -2.43
C VAL A 85 5.24 0.76 -3.92
N GLU A 86 5.37 -0.51 -4.24
CA GLU A 86 5.21 -1.03 -5.59
C GLU A 86 4.10 -2.08 -5.64
N ALA A 87 3.12 -1.88 -6.50
CA ALA A 87 2.05 -2.85 -6.71
C ALA A 87 2.53 -4.02 -7.59
N ARG A 88 2.36 -5.24 -7.10
CA ARG A 88 2.67 -6.48 -7.84
C ARG A 88 1.57 -6.84 -8.84
N THR A 89 0.35 -6.37 -8.57
CA THR A 89 -0.83 -6.64 -9.39
C THR A 89 -1.77 -5.45 -9.39
N SER A 90 -2.64 -5.36 -10.40
CA SER A 90 -3.76 -4.44 -10.42
C SER A 90 -4.94 -5.01 -9.63
N GLY A 91 -5.82 -4.13 -9.14
CA GLY A 91 -7.00 -4.49 -8.36
C GLY A 91 -7.08 -3.75 -7.04
N THR A 92 -8.02 -4.16 -6.21
CA THR A 92 -8.19 -3.62 -4.85
C THR A 92 -7.80 -4.69 -3.84
N PHE A 93 -6.93 -4.34 -2.90
CA PHE A 93 -6.43 -5.29 -1.91
C PHE A 93 -6.22 -4.62 -0.55
N PRO A 94 -6.28 -5.40 0.53
CA PRO A 94 -6.02 -4.89 1.86
C PRO A 94 -4.51 -4.71 2.11
N VAL A 95 -4.22 -3.76 2.98
CA VAL A 95 -2.89 -3.54 3.58
C VAL A 95 -3.09 -3.43 5.07
N ASP A 96 -2.48 -4.30 5.82
CA ASP A 96 -2.54 -4.27 7.27
C ASP A 96 -1.45 -3.35 7.81
N LEU A 97 -1.84 -2.44 8.67
CA LEU A 97 -0.97 -1.52 9.40
C LEU A 97 -1.04 -1.88 10.87
N ALA A 98 0.07 -2.32 11.43
CA ALA A 98 0.25 -2.54 12.86
C ALA A 98 1.18 -1.47 13.42
N VAL A 99 0.74 -0.78 14.47
CA VAL A 99 1.54 0.21 15.18
C VAL A 99 1.78 -0.27 16.60
N THR A 100 3.05 -0.32 16.99
CA THR A 100 3.49 -0.79 18.29
C THR A 100 4.42 0.25 18.93
N SER A 101 4.69 0.10 20.22
CA SER A 101 5.78 0.82 20.87
C SER A 101 7.13 0.43 20.22
N THR A 102 8.16 1.22 20.42
CA THR A 102 9.51 0.96 19.88
C THR A 102 10.04 -0.40 20.28
N ASP A 103 9.67 -0.88 21.47
CA ASP A 103 10.06 -2.20 22.00
C ASP A 103 9.26 -3.35 21.40
N GLY A 104 8.20 -3.04 20.62
CA GLY A 104 7.32 -4.04 20.00
C GLY A 104 6.37 -4.76 20.97
N VAL A 105 6.41 -4.41 22.26
CA VAL A 105 5.67 -5.11 23.33
C VAL A 105 4.24 -4.62 23.45
N LEU A 106 4.01 -3.30 23.26
CA LEU A 106 2.70 -2.70 23.43
C LEU A 106 2.04 -2.44 22.06
N PRO A 107 0.92 -3.10 21.73
CA PRO A 107 0.14 -2.76 20.54
C PRO A 107 -0.57 -1.43 20.77
N VAL A 108 -0.32 -0.45 19.91
CA VAL A 108 -0.95 0.86 19.95
C VAL A 108 -2.20 0.88 19.11
N SER A 109 -2.12 0.38 17.87
CA SER A 109 -3.25 0.33 16.94
C SER A 109 -3.01 -0.68 15.84
N GLN A 110 -4.10 -1.28 15.37
CA GLN A 110 -4.12 -2.10 14.15
C GLN A 110 -5.22 -1.56 13.24
N ARG A 111 -4.87 -1.29 11.98
CA ARG A 111 -5.80 -0.77 10.98
C ARG A 111 -5.59 -1.50 9.66
N GLN A 112 -6.68 -1.68 8.93
CA GLN A 112 -6.65 -2.22 7.59
C GLN A 112 -6.96 -1.12 6.58
N LEU A 113 -6.02 -0.84 5.68
CA LEU A 113 -6.17 0.12 4.61
C LEU A 113 -6.60 -0.61 3.34
N ARG A 114 -7.35 0.08 2.48
CA ARG A 114 -7.66 -0.43 1.14
C ARG A 114 -6.85 0.34 0.11
N VAL A 115 -6.05 -0.39 -0.64
CA VAL A 115 -5.26 0.16 -1.76
C VAL A 115 -5.84 -0.36 -3.06
N ARG A 116 -6.13 0.55 -3.97
CA ARG A 116 -6.59 0.25 -5.33
C ARG A 116 -5.49 0.60 -6.32
N SER A 117 -5.00 -0.38 -7.04
CA SER A 117 -4.03 -0.20 -8.12
C SER A 117 -4.73 -0.35 -9.46
N THR A 118 -4.60 0.67 -10.32
CA THR A 118 -5.21 0.72 -11.65
C THR A 118 -4.16 0.69 -12.77
N TYR A 119 -2.90 0.30 -12.45
CA TYR A 119 -1.90 0.24 -13.51
C TYR A 119 -2.24 -0.85 -14.53
N VAL A 120 -2.08 -0.52 -15.81
CA VAL A 120 -2.23 -1.48 -16.91
C VAL A 120 -0.84 -1.99 -17.26
N SER A 121 -0.64 -3.32 -17.22
CA SER A 121 0.65 -3.89 -17.61
C SER A 121 0.87 -3.69 -19.12
N THR A 122 2.02 -3.13 -19.48
CA THR A 122 2.42 -2.86 -20.88
C THR A 122 2.47 -4.15 -21.71
N VAL A 123 2.59 -5.31 -21.07
CA VAL A 123 2.65 -6.64 -21.72
C VAL A 123 1.37 -6.92 -22.53
N GLY A 124 0.20 -6.54 -22.00
CA GLY A 124 -1.07 -6.74 -22.72
C GLY A 124 -1.13 -5.93 -24.02
N TRP A 125 -0.62 -4.72 -24.02
CA TRP A 125 -0.56 -3.86 -25.21
C TRP A 125 0.40 -4.40 -26.28
N VAL A 126 1.56 -4.93 -25.88
CA VAL A 126 2.54 -5.52 -26.80
C VAL A 126 1.96 -6.77 -27.46
N LEU A 127 1.29 -7.64 -26.70
CA LEU A 127 0.64 -8.84 -27.25
C LEU A 127 -0.50 -8.47 -28.22
N MET A 128 -1.29 -7.47 -27.88
CA MET A 128 -2.40 -7.02 -28.73
C MET A 128 -1.89 -6.39 -30.03
N ALA A 129 -0.83 -5.57 -29.96
CA ALA A 129 -0.20 -4.96 -31.13
C ALA A 129 0.47 -6.01 -32.05
N SER A 130 1.13 -7.02 -31.48
CA SER A 130 1.75 -8.10 -32.25
C SER A 130 0.72 -8.98 -32.94
N ALA A 131 -0.38 -9.34 -32.27
CA ALA A 131 -1.48 -10.10 -32.86
C ALA A 131 -2.14 -9.35 -34.02
N THR A 132 -2.37 -8.04 -33.84
CA THR A 132 -2.95 -7.18 -34.90
C THR A 132 -2.00 -7.07 -36.08
N GLY A 133 -0.69 -6.93 -35.83
CA GLY A 133 0.32 -6.90 -36.89
C GLY A 133 0.36 -8.18 -37.74
N VAL A 134 0.34 -9.35 -37.12
CA VAL A 134 0.30 -10.64 -37.78
C VAL A 134 -0.95 -10.78 -38.66
N LEU A 135 -2.12 -10.41 -38.11
CA LEU A 135 -3.39 -10.43 -38.85
C LEU A 135 -3.37 -9.51 -40.07
N ALA A 136 -2.84 -8.29 -39.93
CA ALA A 136 -2.73 -7.32 -41.03
C ALA A 136 -1.82 -7.80 -42.12
N VAL A 137 -0.67 -8.41 -41.81
CA VAL A 137 0.25 -8.98 -42.77
C VAL A 137 -0.39 -10.15 -43.49
N TRP A 138 -1.04 -11.07 -42.76
CA TRP A 138 -1.71 -12.22 -43.32
C TRP A 138 -2.84 -11.79 -44.30
N TRP A 139 -3.65 -10.85 -43.91
CA TRP A 139 -4.74 -10.30 -44.70
C TRP A 139 -4.22 -9.59 -45.97
N GLY A 140 -3.14 -8.81 -45.84
CA GLY A 140 -2.48 -8.15 -46.98
C GLY A 140 -1.91 -9.12 -48.00
N LEU A 141 -1.35 -10.23 -47.55
CA LEU A 141 -0.84 -11.28 -48.41
C LEU A 141 -1.98 -12.02 -49.15
N ASP A 142 -3.09 -12.31 -48.47
CA ASP A 142 -4.25 -12.96 -49.07
C ASP A 142 -4.92 -12.05 -50.12
N PHE A 143 -5.06 -10.74 -49.80
CA PHE A 143 -5.59 -9.78 -50.76
C PHE A 143 -4.73 -9.61 -52.03
N ARG A 144 -3.40 -9.63 -51.88
CA ARG A 144 -2.47 -9.62 -53.02
C ARG A 144 -2.60 -10.87 -53.87
N ARG A 145 -2.80 -12.07 -53.29
CA ARG A 145 -3.00 -13.32 -54.00
C ARG A 145 -4.30 -13.35 -54.78
N ARG A 146 -5.39 -12.78 -54.26
CA ARG A 146 -6.69 -12.66 -54.91
C ARG A 146 -6.64 -11.75 -56.12
N ARG A 147 -5.95 -10.59 -56.04
CA ARG A 147 -5.77 -9.68 -57.16
C ARG A 147 -4.99 -10.25 -58.33
N ARG A 148 -4.01 -11.10 -58.08
CA ARG A 148 -3.25 -11.76 -59.14
C ARG A 148 -4.03 -12.84 -59.90
N ARG A 149 -5.11 -13.35 -59.34
CA ARG A 149 -5.98 -14.36 -60.00
C ARG A 149 -7.06 -13.72 -60.86
N GLN A 150 -7.26 -12.41 -60.80
CA GLN A 150 -8.29 -11.70 -61.57
C GLN A 150 -7.70 -10.86 -62.70
N ALA A 151 -6.45 -11.07 -63.11
CA ALA A 151 -5.91 -10.48 -64.34
C ALA A 151 -6.43 -11.28 -65.56
N PRO A 152 -7.34 -10.72 -66.37
CA PRO A 152 -7.79 -11.41 -67.57
C PRO A 152 -6.69 -11.39 -68.62
N SER A 153 -6.56 -12.51 -69.30
CA SER A 153 -5.76 -12.66 -70.56
C SER A 153 -6.45 -11.96 -71.73
#